data_d1308bd912ea6ecc7d9f4039ea4f4911
#
_entry.id   d1308bd912ea6ecc7d9f4039ea4f4911
#
_cell.length_a   1.000
_cell.length_b   1.000
_cell.length_c   1.000
_cell.angle_alpha   90.00
_cell.angle_beta   90.00
_cell.angle_gamma   90.00
#
_symmetry.space_group_name_H-M   'P 1'
#
loop_
_entity.id
_entity.type
_entity.pdbx_description
1 polymer ?
#
loop_
_entity_poly.entity_id
_entity_poly.type
_entity_poly.pdbx_seq_one_letter_code
_entity_poly.pdbx_strand_id
1 'polypeptide(L)'
;MVSRAVPTANDEPAADDLAEYPDSLDTGLLRIAGVCILASVMAILDGTVVSVAQRTFIAEFASTQAVVAWTITGYTLGQATVIPLAGWASDRFGTKRLFMGAALWFTLASLLCSMASNITHLIAFRVIQGFGGGMLVPLTLIILTREAGPRRLGRLMAVLGIPMLLAPMCGPVLGGWLISAYGWQWIFRINLPVGVILIVLAALIFPRDRPRPSEAFDFVGMLLLSPGLATLLFGISSVPRHDSFTDNHVWIPGLIGVALITAFVLHALHRADHPLIDLALFKNRAVTLSNSAMFTFSVGFFGAVLVIPSYLQQLLHETPLQSGLQLIPQGLGAMLTMPLAGTLMDKRGPRNVLLVGITAIATGLTVFAYGASQQAEYLPILMVGLVITGIGLGCTLTPLSGSAVQTLAPNEVARGSTLLSVNQHVAVAVGTALMSVILTSQFNRSETIATAEKLGMLRGKFGKHGPPVSAHNEVSADFTIRLMHDLTHAYTLVLVVSIVVVALTLLPVAFLPNRPPPPGRRQTTVPV
;
A
#
# COMPACT_ATOMS: atom_id res chain seq x y z
N MET A 1 -52.72 0.87 -31.36
CA MET A 1 -52.84 1.67 -30.12
C MET A 1 -52.60 0.72 -28.94
N VAL A 2 -51.36 0.64 -28.46
CA VAL A 2 -51.04 -0.11 -27.25
C VAL A 2 -50.67 0.96 -26.21
N SER A 3 -51.56 1.11 -25.23
CA SER A 3 -51.39 2.02 -24.09
C SER A 3 -50.18 1.59 -23.26
N ARG A 4 -49.12 2.38 -23.24
CA ARG A 4 -48.03 2.29 -22.25
C ARG A 4 -48.60 2.78 -20.92
N ALA A 5 -48.79 1.87 -19.98
CA ALA A 5 -49.06 2.22 -18.60
C ALA A 5 -47.88 3.03 -18.04
N VAL A 6 -48.17 4.23 -17.57
CA VAL A 6 -47.26 5.08 -16.79
C VAL A 6 -47.05 4.37 -15.44
N PRO A 7 -45.80 4.15 -14.99
CA PRO A 7 -45.55 3.63 -13.65
C PRO A 7 -46.11 4.62 -12.62
N THR A 8 -46.99 4.17 -11.78
CA THR A 8 -47.54 4.94 -10.68
C THR A 8 -46.46 5.21 -9.62
N ALA A 9 -46.49 6.41 -9.05
CA ALA A 9 -45.53 6.98 -8.09
C ALA A 9 -45.47 6.28 -6.70
N ASN A 10 -45.83 5.00 -6.62
CA ASN A 10 -45.93 4.22 -5.37
C ASN A 10 -44.89 3.10 -5.22
N ASP A 11 -43.86 3.05 -6.08
CA ASP A 11 -42.66 2.20 -5.85
C ASP A 11 -41.59 2.94 -5.07
N GLU A 12 -41.94 3.67 -4.02
CA GLU A 12 -41.02 3.95 -2.93
C GLU A 12 -40.67 2.60 -2.27
N PRO A 13 -39.39 2.18 -2.22
CA PRO A 13 -39.03 1.00 -1.44
C PRO A 13 -39.52 1.25 -0.01
N ALA A 14 -40.30 0.32 0.49
CA ALA A 14 -40.92 0.40 1.81
C ALA A 14 -39.90 0.84 2.84
N ALA A 15 -40.28 1.76 3.72
CA ALA A 15 -39.45 2.28 4.82
C ALA A 15 -38.90 1.16 5.75
N ASP A 16 -39.41 -0.04 5.63
CA ASP A 16 -38.99 -1.26 6.32
C ASP A 16 -37.67 -1.89 5.79
N ASP A 17 -37.20 -1.51 4.58
CA ASP A 17 -35.90 -1.97 4.07
C ASP A 17 -34.68 -1.11 4.54
N LEU A 18 -34.95 -0.07 5.29
CA LEU A 18 -33.97 0.68 6.05
C LEU A 18 -33.77 0.01 7.42
N ALA A 19 -33.27 -1.23 7.43
CA ALA A 19 -32.78 -1.83 8.66
C ALA A 19 -31.75 -0.85 9.25
N GLU A 20 -32.13 -0.20 10.35
CA GLU A 20 -31.28 0.72 11.08
C GLU A 20 -30.01 -0.03 11.48
N TYR A 21 -28.88 0.32 10.87
CA TYR A 21 -27.61 -0.26 11.26
C TYR A 21 -27.38 0.03 12.74
N PRO A 22 -27.13 -1.00 13.58
CA PRO A 22 -26.87 -0.78 15.01
C PRO A 22 -25.71 0.22 15.18
N ASP A 23 -25.79 1.11 16.16
CA ASP A 23 -24.71 2.09 16.43
C ASP A 23 -23.45 1.45 16.99
N SER A 24 -23.52 0.21 17.50
CA SER A 24 -22.38 -0.54 18.01
C SER A 24 -21.82 -1.54 17.00
N LEU A 25 -20.52 -1.87 17.14
CA LEU A 25 -19.93 -2.98 16.40
C LEU A 25 -20.49 -4.29 16.97
N ASP A 26 -21.32 -4.97 16.19
CA ASP A 26 -21.87 -6.26 16.55
C ASP A 26 -20.88 -7.41 16.29
N THR A 27 -21.12 -8.55 16.95
CA THR A 27 -20.24 -9.73 16.82
C THR A 27 -20.20 -10.29 15.41
N GLY A 28 -21.29 -10.14 14.63
CA GLY A 28 -21.34 -10.55 13.24
C GLY A 28 -20.36 -9.76 12.37
N LEU A 29 -20.40 -8.42 12.49
CA LEU A 29 -19.48 -7.52 11.79
C LEU A 29 -18.02 -7.74 12.20
N LEU A 30 -17.75 -7.97 13.49
CA LEU A 30 -16.39 -8.27 13.97
C LEU A 30 -15.86 -9.60 13.42
N ARG A 31 -16.69 -10.63 13.26
CA ARG A 31 -16.30 -11.89 12.59
C ARG A 31 -15.93 -11.66 11.13
N ILE A 32 -16.74 -10.90 10.40
CA ILE A 32 -16.45 -10.53 9.00
C ILE A 32 -15.13 -9.75 8.94
N ALA A 33 -14.95 -8.77 9.82
CA ALA A 33 -13.72 -7.99 9.92
C ALA A 33 -12.51 -8.88 10.21
N GLY A 34 -12.62 -9.86 11.09
CA GLY A 34 -11.54 -10.81 11.40
C GLY A 34 -11.07 -11.59 10.17
N VAL A 35 -12.00 -12.06 9.33
CA VAL A 35 -11.67 -12.75 8.07
C VAL A 35 -10.99 -11.79 7.09
N CYS A 36 -11.49 -10.57 6.97
CA CYS A 36 -10.91 -9.54 6.12
C CYS A 36 -9.51 -9.12 6.58
N ILE A 37 -9.29 -9.01 7.90
CA ILE A 37 -7.98 -8.74 8.50
C ILE A 37 -6.99 -9.85 8.15
N LEU A 38 -7.39 -11.11 8.33
CA LEU A 38 -6.54 -12.25 8.03
C LEU A 38 -6.07 -12.25 6.57
N ALA A 39 -6.97 -11.95 5.63
CA ALA A 39 -6.65 -11.84 4.21
C ALA A 39 -5.66 -10.70 3.92
N SER A 40 -5.92 -9.52 4.48
CA SER A 40 -5.07 -8.35 4.27
C SER A 40 -3.69 -8.54 4.89
N VAL A 41 -3.62 -9.07 6.10
CA VAL A 41 -2.35 -9.39 6.78
C VAL A 41 -1.56 -10.43 6.00
N MET A 42 -2.20 -11.48 5.49
CA MET A 42 -1.55 -12.50 4.65
C MET A 42 -0.94 -11.86 3.39
N ALA A 43 -1.67 -11.01 2.68
CA ALA A 43 -1.18 -10.36 1.47
C ALA A 43 -0.03 -9.36 1.74
N ILE A 44 -0.08 -8.62 2.84
CA ILE A 44 0.94 -7.65 3.23
C ILE A 44 2.21 -8.36 3.74
N LEU A 45 2.05 -9.37 4.60
CA LEU A 45 3.17 -10.18 5.09
C LEU A 45 3.94 -10.84 3.96
N ASP A 46 3.24 -11.42 2.99
CA ASP A 46 3.85 -12.06 1.82
C ASP A 46 4.79 -11.11 1.06
N GLY A 47 4.39 -9.85 0.88
CA GLY A 47 5.24 -8.83 0.26
C GLY A 47 6.50 -8.52 1.08
N THR A 48 6.37 -8.40 2.40
CA THR A 48 7.46 -7.99 3.29
C THR A 48 8.42 -9.13 3.65
N VAL A 49 7.92 -10.35 3.78
CA VAL A 49 8.75 -11.55 4.02
C VAL A 49 9.69 -11.81 2.84
N VAL A 50 9.23 -11.63 1.60
CA VAL A 50 10.05 -11.80 0.39
C VAL A 50 11.18 -10.78 0.30
N SER A 51 11.01 -9.58 0.87
CA SER A 51 12.07 -8.57 0.87
C SER A 51 13.31 -9.02 1.67
N VAL A 52 13.12 -9.79 2.74
CA VAL A 52 14.22 -10.36 3.54
C VAL A 52 14.89 -11.55 2.84
N ALA A 53 14.15 -12.29 2.03
CA ALA A 53 14.65 -13.46 1.31
C ALA A 53 15.57 -13.13 0.12
N GLN A 54 15.71 -11.85 -0.27
CA GLN A 54 16.46 -11.43 -1.47
C GLN A 54 17.88 -12.01 -1.50
N ARG A 55 18.63 -11.90 -0.39
CA ARG A 55 20.00 -12.44 -0.30
C ARG A 55 20.04 -13.96 -0.42
N THR A 56 19.07 -14.65 0.16
CA THR A 56 18.93 -16.10 0.06
C THR A 56 18.67 -16.53 -1.37
N PHE A 57 17.80 -15.81 -2.10
CA PHE A 57 17.51 -16.09 -3.51
C PHE A 57 18.72 -15.87 -4.41
N ILE A 58 19.57 -14.85 -4.13
CA ILE A 58 20.82 -14.63 -4.87
C ILE A 58 21.73 -15.84 -4.74
N ALA A 59 21.89 -16.36 -3.52
CA ALA A 59 22.75 -17.51 -3.25
C ALA A 59 22.17 -18.82 -3.80
N GLU A 60 20.87 -19.07 -3.57
CA GLU A 60 20.18 -20.31 -3.96
C GLU A 60 20.11 -20.50 -5.48
N PHE A 61 19.75 -19.42 -6.19
CA PHE A 61 19.58 -19.48 -7.65
C PHE A 61 20.79 -18.98 -8.45
N ALA A 62 21.92 -18.73 -7.80
CA ALA A 62 23.14 -18.18 -8.42
C ALA A 62 22.83 -16.95 -9.32
N SER A 63 21.98 -16.03 -8.83
CA SER A 63 21.43 -14.92 -9.60
C SER A 63 21.97 -13.58 -9.13
N THR A 64 21.63 -12.50 -9.82
CA THR A 64 22.04 -11.14 -9.45
C THR A 64 20.95 -10.43 -8.63
N GLN A 65 21.34 -9.43 -7.82
CA GLN A 65 20.40 -8.60 -7.07
C GLN A 65 19.32 -7.99 -7.98
N ALA A 66 19.71 -7.53 -9.18
CA ALA A 66 18.80 -6.93 -10.16
C ALA A 66 17.71 -7.91 -10.63
N VAL A 67 18.06 -9.17 -10.87
CA VAL A 67 17.09 -10.20 -11.28
C VAL A 67 16.20 -10.62 -10.12
N VAL A 68 16.79 -10.85 -8.94
CA VAL A 68 16.03 -11.28 -7.75
C VAL A 68 15.00 -10.22 -7.32
N ALA A 69 15.30 -8.93 -7.47
CA ALA A 69 14.35 -7.87 -7.15
C ALA A 69 13.04 -7.95 -7.97
N TRP A 70 13.05 -8.65 -9.12
CA TRP A 70 11.83 -8.93 -9.90
C TRP A 70 10.83 -9.79 -9.16
N THR A 71 11.23 -10.54 -8.13
CA THR A 71 10.29 -11.29 -7.29
C THR A 71 9.32 -10.38 -6.54
N ILE A 72 9.75 -9.18 -6.17
CA ILE A 72 8.88 -8.15 -5.56
C ILE A 72 8.16 -7.35 -6.65
N THR A 73 8.89 -6.85 -7.64
CA THR A 73 8.34 -6.04 -8.73
C THR A 73 7.26 -6.80 -9.50
N GLY A 74 7.51 -8.06 -9.87
CA GLY A 74 6.55 -8.90 -10.58
C GLY A 74 5.25 -9.10 -9.81
N TYR A 75 5.32 -9.33 -8.51
CA TYR A 75 4.16 -9.42 -7.63
C TYR A 75 3.36 -8.11 -7.63
N THR A 76 4.03 -6.97 -7.47
CA THR A 76 3.37 -5.65 -7.47
C THR A 76 2.72 -5.31 -8.81
N LEU A 77 3.37 -5.66 -9.93
CA LEU A 77 2.80 -5.49 -11.27
C LEU A 77 1.57 -6.37 -11.47
N GLY A 78 1.63 -7.64 -11.01
CA GLY A 78 0.47 -8.54 -11.01
C GLY A 78 -0.70 -7.95 -10.22
N GLN A 79 -0.44 -7.40 -9.02
CA GLN A 79 -1.47 -6.70 -8.24
C GLN A 79 -2.08 -5.52 -9.00
N ALA A 80 -1.24 -4.64 -9.54
CA ALA A 80 -1.69 -3.44 -10.26
C ALA A 80 -2.59 -3.76 -11.45
N THR A 81 -2.34 -4.88 -12.13
CA THR A 81 -3.11 -5.34 -13.28
C THR A 81 -4.56 -5.68 -12.92
N VAL A 82 -4.82 -6.26 -11.73
CA VAL A 82 -6.15 -6.76 -11.36
C VAL A 82 -6.93 -5.83 -10.44
N ILE A 83 -6.28 -4.92 -9.73
CA ILE A 83 -6.96 -3.99 -8.82
C ILE A 83 -8.13 -3.25 -9.50
N PRO A 84 -7.99 -2.72 -10.74
CA PRO A 84 -9.10 -2.03 -11.41
C PRO A 84 -10.34 -2.90 -11.64
N LEU A 85 -10.16 -4.21 -11.71
CA LEU A 85 -11.26 -5.16 -11.94
C LEU A 85 -12.08 -5.44 -10.68
N ALA A 86 -11.55 -5.16 -9.49
CA ALA A 86 -12.14 -5.59 -8.22
C ALA A 86 -13.57 -5.07 -8.02
N GLY A 87 -13.84 -3.81 -8.39
CA GLY A 87 -15.17 -3.21 -8.29
C GLY A 87 -16.20 -3.92 -9.15
N TRP A 88 -15.98 -3.96 -10.47
CA TRP A 88 -16.87 -4.61 -11.43
C TRP A 88 -17.06 -6.10 -11.10
N ALA A 89 -15.97 -6.82 -10.83
CA ALA A 89 -16.03 -8.24 -10.55
C ALA A 89 -16.81 -8.53 -9.26
N SER A 90 -16.70 -7.66 -8.24
CA SER A 90 -17.45 -7.79 -6.99
C SER A 90 -18.97 -7.61 -7.20
N ASP A 91 -19.38 -6.72 -8.09
CA ASP A 91 -20.79 -6.50 -8.43
C ASP A 91 -21.33 -7.63 -9.31
N ARG A 92 -20.53 -8.12 -10.25
CA ARG A 92 -20.93 -9.17 -11.20
C ARG A 92 -21.01 -10.56 -10.59
N PHE A 93 -19.98 -10.96 -9.84
CA PHE A 93 -19.85 -12.33 -9.32
C PHE A 93 -20.24 -12.45 -7.84
N GLY A 94 -20.37 -11.33 -7.16
CA GLY A 94 -20.56 -11.26 -5.71
C GLY A 94 -19.24 -11.19 -4.95
N THR A 95 -19.26 -10.50 -3.82
CA THR A 95 -18.06 -10.23 -3.02
C THR A 95 -17.49 -11.48 -2.35
N LYS A 96 -18.36 -12.37 -1.83
CA LYS A 96 -17.97 -13.62 -1.17
C LYS A 96 -17.27 -14.57 -2.12
N ARG A 97 -17.88 -14.86 -3.27
CA ARG A 97 -17.31 -15.78 -4.28
C ARG A 97 -15.99 -15.25 -4.82
N LEU A 98 -15.93 -13.96 -5.12
CA LEU A 98 -14.72 -13.33 -5.65
C LEU A 98 -13.60 -13.34 -4.61
N PHE A 99 -13.90 -13.03 -3.35
CA PHE A 99 -12.93 -13.07 -2.26
C PHE A 99 -12.36 -14.49 -2.04
N MET A 100 -13.23 -15.49 -2.00
CA MET A 100 -12.80 -16.90 -1.88
C MET A 100 -11.96 -17.34 -3.09
N GLY A 101 -12.35 -16.94 -4.30
CA GLY A 101 -11.59 -17.21 -5.52
C GLY A 101 -10.20 -16.55 -5.52
N ALA A 102 -10.11 -15.30 -5.08
CA ALA A 102 -8.85 -14.57 -4.94
C ALA A 102 -7.94 -15.20 -3.88
N ALA A 103 -8.50 -15.59 -2.73
CA ALA A 103 -7.77 -16.29 -1.67
C ALA A 103 -7.27 -17.66 -2.14
N LEU A 104 -8.10 -18.44 -2.86
CA LEU A 104 -7.70 -19.71 -3.44
C LEU A 104 -6.58 -19.53 -4.47
N TRP A 105 -6.72 -18.55 -5.38
CA TRP A 105 -5.72 -18.25 -6.39
C TRP A 105 -4.37 -17.86 -5.75
N PHE A 106 -4.40 -16.98 -4.75
CA PHE A 106 -3.22 -16.57 -4.00
C PHE A 106 -2.53 -17.77 -3.31
N THR A 107 -3.33 -18.65 -2.69
CA THR A 107 -2.83 -19.83 -1.99
C THR A 107 -2.18 -20.83 -2.94
N LEU A 108 -2.82 -21.12 -4.09
CA LEU A 108 -2.26 -22.00 -5.12
C LEU A 108 -0.99 -21.42 -5.74
N ALA A 109 -0.97 -20.11 -6.01
CA ALA A 109 0.22 -19.45 -6.51
C ALA A 109 1.36 -19.43 -5.48
N SER A 110 1.05 -19.32 -4.17
CA SER A 110 2.04 -19.50 -3.10
C SER A 110 2.66 -20.89 -3.10
N LEU A 111 1.84 -21.92 -3.35
CA LEU A 111 2.35 -23.30 -3.51
C LEU A 111 3.32 -23.37 -4.70
N LEU A 112 2.96 -22.80 -5.86
CA LEU A 112 3.85 -22.74 -7.02
C LEU A 112 5.16 -21.99 -6.71
N CYS A 113 5.11 -20.85 -6.02
CA CYS A 113 6.31 -20.14 -5.58
C CYS A 113 7.22 -21.02 -4.73
N SER A 114 6.65 -21.83 -3.81
CA SER A 114 7.43 -22.73 -2.96
C SER A 114 8.08 -23.90 -3.72
N MET A 115 7.65 -24.17 -4.94
CA MET A 115 8.14 -25.26 -5.81
C MET A 115 9.03 -24.73 -6.94
N ALA A 116 9.37 -23.44 -6.95
CA ALA A 116 10.18 -22.84 -8.00
C ALA A 116 11.59 -23.47 -8.04
N SER A 117 12.00 -23.96 -9.20
CA SER A 117 13.29 -24.62 -9.44
C SER A 117 14.38 -23.64 -9.90
N ASN A 118 14.01 -22.44 -10.32
CA ASN A 118 14.91 -21.36 -10.73
C ASN A 118 14.26 -19.99 -10.51
N ILE A 119 15.06 -18.94 -10.61
CA ILE A 119 14.61 -17.57 -10.35
C ILE A 119 13.53 -17.09 -11.33
N THR A 120 13.59 -17.52 -12.60
CA THR A 120 12.60 -17.16 -13.62
C THR A 120 11.22 -17.75 -13.29
N HIS A 121 11.18 -19.04 -12.88
CA HIS A 121 9.94 -19.64 -12.39
C HIS A 121 9.39 -18.92 -11.17
N LEU A 122 10.25 -18.58 -10.20
CA LEU A 122 9.83 -17.83 -9.02
C LEU A 122 9.22 -16.47 -9.40
N ILE A 123 9.85 -15.71 -10.29
CA ILE A 123 9.33 -14.43 -10.78
C ILE A 123 7.97 -14.61 -11.46
N ALA A 124 7.84 -15.58 -12.36
CA ALA A 124 6.58 -15.85 -13.05
C ALA A 124 5.46 -16.22 -12.07
N PHE A 125 5.74 -17.10 -11.10
CA PHE A 125 4.78 -17.48 -10.08
C PHE A 125 4.41 -16.32 -9.14
N ARG A 126 5.35 -15.40 -8.88
CA ARG A 126 5.08 -14.15 -8.13
C ARG A 126 4.11 -13.23 -8.88
N VAL A 127 4.23 -13.10 -10.20
CA VAL A 127 3.25 -12.35 -11.02
C VAL A 127 1.87 -12.99 -10.89
N ILE A 128 1.78 -14.31 -11.02
CA ILE A 128 0.52 -15.07 -10.87
C ILE A 128 -0.07 -14.89 -9.47
N GLN A 129 0.76 -14.94 -8.42
CA GLN A 129 0.35 -14.71 -7.04
C GLN A 129 -0.17 -13.27 -6.83
N GLY A 130 0.45 -12.30 -7.50
CA GLY A 130 0.03 -10.91 -7.50
C GLY A 130 -1.42 -10.71 -7.95
N PHE A 131 -1.92 -11.51 -8.91
CA PHE A 131 -3.33 -11.45 -9.33
C PHE A 131 -4.30 -11.79 -8.19
N GLY A 132 -3.99 -12.78 -7.35
CA GLY A 132 -4.80 -13.08 -6.16
C GLY A 132 -4.68 -11.99 -5.09
N GLY A 133 -3.43 -11.63 -4.74
CA GLY A 133 -3.15 -10.63 -3.70
C GLY A 133 -3.72 -9.25 -4.00
N GLY A 134 -3.70 -8.84 -5.28
CA GLY A 134 -4.23 -7.55 -5.72
C GLY A 134 -5.74 -7.40 -5.57
N MET A 135 -6.49 -8.51 -5.53
CA MET A 135 -7.93 -8.49 -5.29
C MET A 135 -8.29 -8.44 -3.80
N LEU A 136 -7.49 -9.03 -2.90
CA LEU A 136 -7.85 -9.22 -1.49
C LEU A 136 -8.06 -7.90 -0.74
N VAL A 137 -7.17 -6.92 -0.92
CA VAL A 137 -7.26 -5.64 -0.19
C VAL A 137 -8.47 -4.79 -0.64
N PRO A 138 -8.70 -4.54 -1.94
CA PRO A 138 -9.91 -3.84 -2.39
C PRO A 138 -11.20 -4.55 -1.97
N LEU A 139 -11.26 -5.87 -2.09
CA LEU A 139 -12.44 -6.65 -1.68
C LEU A 139 -12.69 -6.55 -0.18
N THR A 140 -11.64 -6.56 0.65
CA THR A 140 -11.76 -6.29 2.08
C THR A 140 -12.45 -4.95 2.34
N LEU A 141 -11.98 -3.88 1.68
CA LEU A 141 -12.57 -2.55 1.84
C LEU A 141 -14.03 -2.52 1.37
N ILE A 142 -14.34 -3.15 0.22
CA ILE A 142 -15.70 -3.24 -0.32
C ILE A 142 -16.63 -3.97 0.66
N ILE A 143 -16.24 -5.16 1.13
CA ILE A 143 -17.03 -5.99 2.06
C ILE A 143 -17.31 -5.19 3.33
N LEU A 144 -16.26 -4.62 3.93
CA LEU A 144 -16.40 -3.93 5.20
C LEU A 144 -17.21 -2.64 5.10
N THR A 145 -17.05 -1.90 4.00
CA THR A 145 -17.85 -0.68 3.79
C THR A 145 -19.34 -1.01 3.61
N ARG A 146 -19.67 -2.11 2.90
CA ARG A 146 -21.05 -2.55 2.70
C ARG A 146 -21.69 -3.04 3.99
N GLU A 147 -20.95 -3.80 4.81
CA GLU A 147 -21.48 -4.40 6.04
C GLU A 147 -21.50 -3.40 7.22
N ALA A 148 -20.56 -2.47 7.28
CA ALA A 148 -20.50 -1.49 8.36
C ALA A 148 -21.57 -0.41 8.24
N GLY A 149 -21.84 0.03 7.03
CA GLY A 149 -22.61 1.26 6.79
C GLY A 149 -21.84 2.52 7.22
N PRO A 150 -22.34 3.72 6.89
CA PRO A 150 -21.61 4.98 7.08
C PRO A 150 -21.23 5.31 8.53
N ARG A 151 -22.11 4.95 9.49
CA ARG A 151 -21.97 5.32 10.92
C ARG A 151 -20.91 4.53 11.68
N ARG A 152 -20.57 3.31 11.21
CA ARG A 152 -19.63 2.40 11.91
C ARG A 152 -18.30 2.25 11.22
N LEU A 153 -18.17 2.84 10.01
CA LEU A 153 -17.02 2.63 9.14
C LEU A 153 -15.70 3.10 9.80
N GLY A 154 -15.70 4.28 10.44
CA GLY A 154 -14.49 4.80 11.09
C GLY A 154 -13.96 3.90 12.19
N ARG A 155 -14.84 3.41 13.07
CA ARG A 155 -14.47 2.45 14.14
C ARG A 155 -14.01 1.11 13.58
N LEU A 156 -14.66 0.63 12.53
CA LEU A 156 -14.29 -0.62 11.87
C LEU A 156 -12.92 -0.50 11.18
N MET A 157 -12.67 0.62 10.50
CA MET A 157 -11.38 0.91 9.88
C MET A 157 -10.26 0.99 10.93
N ALA A 158 -10.55 1.51 12.14
CA ALA A 158 -9.59 1.51 13.24
C ALA A 158 -9.21 0.08 13.68
N VAL A 159 -10.18 -0.83 13.76
CA VAL A 159 -9.94 -2.26 14.10
C VAL A 159 -9.09 -2.94 13.03
N LEU A 160 -9.32 -2.62 11.75
CA LEU A 160 -8.52 -3.12 10.62
C LEU A 160 -7.10 -2.59 10.60
N GLY A 161 -6.94 -1.31 10.89
CA GLY A 161 -5.69 -0.60 10.71
C GLY A 161 -4.58 -1.15 11.61
N ILE A 162 -4.90 -1.62 12.82
CA ILE A 162 -3.92 -2.14 13.77
C ILE A 162 -3.15 -3.36 13.18
N PRO A 163 -3.81 -4.44 12.75
CA PRO A 163 -3.12 -5.59 12.15
C PRO A 163 -2.41 -5.23 10.84
N MET A 164 -2.99 -4.35 10.02
CA MET A 164 -2.37 -3.91 8.76
C MET A 164 -1.07 -3.14 8.98
N LEU A 165 -0.95 -2.40 10.09
CA LEU A 165 0.28 -1.72 10.49
C LEU A 165 1.33 -2.68 11.05
N LEU A 166 0.91 -3.69 11.81
CA LEU A 166 1.82 -4.67 12.41
C LEU A 166 2.38 -5.64 11.37
N ALA A 167 1.62 -5.96 10.32
CA ALA A 167 2.02 -6.93 9.30
C ALA A 167 3.38 -6.62 8.66
N PRO A 168 3.67 -5.39 8.17
CA PRO A 168 4.98 -5.08 7.60
C PRO A 168 6.13 -5.22 8.60
N MET A 169 5.87 -4.97 9.88
CA MET A 169 6.88 -5.07 10.95
C MET A 169 7.19 -6.53 11.31
N CYS A 170 6.17 -7.38 11.28
CA CYS A 170 6.31 -8.81 11.56
C CYS A 170 6.99 -9.56 10.40
N GLY A 171 6.89 -9.04 9.16
CA GLY A 171 7.41 -9.71 7.98
C GLY A 171 8.90 -10.06 8.05
N PRO A 172 9.81 -9.10 8.33
CA PRO A 172 11.23 -9.38 8.46
C PRO A 172 11.56 -10.40 9.57
N VAL A 173 10.89 -10.31 10.70
CA VAL A 173 11.11 -11.23 11.84
C VAL A 173 10.65 -12.64 11.48
N LEU A 174 9.43 -12.77 10.98
CA LEU A 174 8.84 -14.05 10.59
C LEU A 174 9.61 -14.66 9.41
N GLY A 175 9.95 -13.84 8.41
CA GLY A 175 10.70 -14.28 7.25
C GLY A 175 12.11 -14.75 7.58
N GLY A 176 12.83 -14.00 8.40
CA GLY A 176 14.16 -14.37 8.86
C GLY A 176 14.14 -15.68 9.67
N TRP A 177 13.15 -15.86 10.56
CA TRP A 177 12.98 -17.09 11.32
C TRP A 177 12.66 -18.29 10.41
N LEU A 178 11.69 -18.15 9.50
CA LEU A 178 11.31 -19.23 8.59
C LEU A 178 12.47 -19.66 7.68
N ILE A 179 13.22 -18.69 7.14
CA ILE A 179 14.37 -18.98 6.28
C ILE A 179 15.44 -19.73 7.06
N SER A 180 15.75 -19.30 8.27
CA SER A 180 16.81 -19.88 9.10
C SER A 180 16.46 -21.27 9.62
N ALA A 181 15.18 -21.51 10.00
CA ALA A 181 14.74 -22.75 10.60
C ALA A 181 14.35 -23.84 9.60
N TYR A 182 13.74 -23.45 8.47
CA TYR A 182 13.09 -24.39 7.56
C TYR A 182 13.44 -24.19 6.08
N GLY A 183 14.17 -23.12 5.73
CA GLY A 183 14.52 -22.76 4.36
C GLY A 183 13.53 -21.79 3.72
N TRP A 184 13.95 -21.19 2.59
CA TRP A 184 13.23 -20.10 1.94
C TRP A 184 11.83 -20.49 1.42
N GLN A 185 11.61 -21.74 1.07
CA GLN A 185 10.33 -22.24 0.57
C GLN A 185 9.19 -22.03 1.57
N TRP A 186 9.51 -22.01 2.87
CA TRP A 186 8.52 -21.87 3.94
C TRP A 186 7.90 -20.49 4.03
N ILE A 187 8.56 -19.44 3.48
CA ILE A 187 7.95 -18.12 3.41
C ILE A 187 6.68 -18.11 2.54
N PHE A 188 6.61 -19.03 1.57
CA PHE A 188 5.42 -19.23 0.73
C PHE A 188 4.49 -20.30 1.30
N ARG A 189 5.04 -21.39 1.84
CA ARG A 189 4.24 -22.50 2.39
C ARG A 189 3.38 -22.08 3.57
N ILE A 190 3.78 -21.08 4.36
CA ILE A 190 2.97 -20.55 5.47
C ILE A 190 1.62 -20.00 4.99
N ASN A 191 1.54 -19.52 3.74
CA ASN A 191 0.30 -19.03 3.15
C ASN A 191 -0.72 -20.15 2.87
N LEU A 192 -0.29 -21.41 2.79
CA LEU A 192 -1.20 -22.53 2.48
C LEU A 192 -2.18 -22.80 3.62
N PRO A 193 -1.74 -23.09 4.86
CA PRO A 193 -2.68 -23.29 5.96
C PRO A 193 -3.50 -22.04 6.25
N VAL A 194 -2.90 -20.83 6.17
CA VAL A 194 -3.61 -19.57 6.39
C VAL A 194 -4.68 -19.37 5.31
N GLY A 195 -4.36 -19.63 4.05
CA GLY A 195 -5.31 -19.51 2.93
C GLY A 195 -6.48 -20.51 3.02
N VAL A 196 -6.21 -21.75 3.42
CA VAL A 196 -7.28 -22.74 3.67
C VAL A 196 -8.21 -22.27 4.79
N ILE A 197 -7.65 -21.85 5.92
CA ILE A 197 -8.42 -21.30 7.05
C ILE A 197 -9.25 -20.09 6.59
N LEU A 198 -8.64 -19.18 5.83
CA LEU A 198 -9.30 -17.99 5.30
C LEU A 198 -10.51 -18.35 4.43
N ILE A 199 -10.35 -19.30 3.50
CA ILE A 199 -11.42 -19.74 2.60
C ILE A 199 -12.56 -20.38 3.39
N VAL A 200 -12.25 -21.26 4.36
CA VAL A 200 -13.25 -21.90 5.21
C VAL A 200 -14.00 -20.86 6.04
N LEU A 201 -13.30 -19.94 6.68
CA LEU A 201 -13.94 -18.88 7.48
C LEU A 201 -14.80 -17.96 6.60
N ALA A 202 -14.32 -17.58 5.41
CA ALA A 202 -15.11 -16.78 4.47
C ALA A 202 -16.37 -17.52 4.01
N ALA A 203 -16.28 -18.82 3.74
CA ALA A 203 -17.42 -19.64 3.36
C ALA A 203 -18.51 -19.69 4.46
N LEU A 204 -18.10 -19.78 5.73
CA LEU A 204 -19.00 -19.89 6.89
C LEU A 204 -19.57 -18.54 7.35
N ILE A 205 -18.73 -17.49 7.35
CA ILE A 205 -19.05 -16.22 8.01
C ILE A 205 -19.65 -15.20 7.05
N PHE A 206 -19.16 -15.12 5.79
CA PHE A 206 -19.65 -14.09 4.88
C PHE A 206 -21.11 -14.34 4.47
N PRO A 207 -21.91 -13.27 4.38
CA PRO A 207 -23.29 -13.35 3.91
C PRO A 207 -23.35 -13.90 2.47
N ARG A 208 -24.54 -14.36 2.08
CA ARG A 208 -24.76 -14.84 0.70
C ARG A 208 -24.65 -13.69 -0.28
N ASP A 209 -24.00 -13.93 -1.40
CA ASP A 209 -23.89 -12.94 -2.46
C ASP A 209 -25.28 -12.56 -3.04
N ARG A 210 -25.42 -11.27 -3.30
CA ARG A 210 -26.54 -10.71 -4.09
C ARG A 210 -25.94 -10.04 -5.33
N PRO A 211 -25.57 -10.81 -6.37
CA PRO A 211 -24.98 -10.25 -7.57
C PRO A 211 -25.93 -9.25 -8.24
N ARG A 212 -25.36 -8.19 -8.79
CA ARG A 212 -26.08 -7.20 -9.59
C ARG A 212 -25.62 -7.34 -11.06
N PRO A 213 -26.25 -8.20 -11.87
CA PRO A 213 -25.71 -8.59 -13.18
C PRO A 213 -25.89 -7.56 -14.30
N SER A 214 -26.30 -6.33 -14.00
CA SER A 214 -26.80 -5.38 -15.00
C SER A 214 -25.75 -4.59 -15.76
N GLU A 215 -24.47 -4.61 -15.37
CA GLU A 215 -23.48 -3.75 -16.01
C GLU A 215 -22.60 -4.50 -17.02
N ALA A 216 -22.50 -3.93 -18.23
CA ALA A 216 -21.60 -4.43 -19.26
C ALA A 216 -20.14 -4.28 -18.81
N PHE A 217 -19.30 -5.25 -19.16
CA PHE A 217 -17.87 -5.19 -18.86
C PHE A 217 -17.16 -4.21 -19.81
N ASP A 218 -16.44 -3.27 -19.24
CA ASP A 218 -15.59 -2.35 -20.00
C ASP A 218 -14.28 -3.02 -20.39
N PHE A 219 -14.35 -3.86 -21.45
CA PHE A 219 -13.18 -4.56 -21.97
C PHE A 219 -12.09 -3.62 -22.51
N VAL A 220 -12.50 -2.51 -23.13
CA VAL A 220 -11.57 -1.50 -23.65
C VAL A 220 -10.89 -0.78 -22.50
N GLY A 221 -11.65 -0.36 -21.50
CA GLY A 221 -11.09 0.24 -20.30
C GLY A 221 -10.09 -0.68 -19.58
N MET A 222 -10.37 -1.98 -19.49
CA MET A 222 -9.44 -2.95 -18.93
C MET A 222 -8.13 -3.03 -19.74
N LEU A 223 -8.22 -3.14 -21.07
CA LEU A 223 -7.04 -3.21 -21.94
C LEU A 223 -6.19 -1.93 -21.92
N LEU A 224 -6.79 -0.80 -21.59
CA LEU A 224 -6.07 0.47 -21.46
C LEU A 224 -5.49 0.66 -20.07
N LEU A 225 -6.30 0.45 -19.02
CA LEU A 225 -5.91 0.79 -17.65
C LEU A 225 -4.94 -0.22 -17.05
N SER A 226 -5.22 -1.53 -17.14
CA SER A 226 -4.39 -2.56 -16.50
C SER A 226 -2.97 -2.62 -17.08
N PRO A 227 -2.75 -2.70 -18.41
CA PRO A 227 -1.41 -2.59 -18.97
C PRO A 227 -0.80 -1.20 -18.75
N GLY A 228 -1.62 -0.13 -18.77
CA GLY A 228 -1.18 1.23 -18.48
C GLY A 228 -0.58 1.37 -17.08
N LEU A 229 -1.25 0.85 -16.06
CA LEU A 229 -0.73 0.82 -14.68
C LEU A 229 0.51 -0.06 -14.59
N ALA A 230 0.50 -1.26 -15.18
CA ALA A 230 1.64 -2.16 -15.15
C ALA A 230 2.88 -1.54 -15.80
N THR A 231 2.76 -0.95 -16.99
CA THR A 231 3.90 -0.31 -17.69
C THR A 231 4.36 0.96 -17.00
N LEU A 232 3.45 1.77 -16.44
CA LEU A 232 3.81 2.94 -15.66
C LEU A 232 4.61 2.55 -14.41
N LEU A 233 4.09 1.60 -13.61
CA LEU A 233 4.76 1.11 -12.40
C LEU A 233 6.08 0.43 -12.72
N PHE A 234 6.18 -0.30 -13.84
CA PHE A 234 7.43 -0.88 -14.32
C PHE A 234 8.47 0.20 -14.61
N GLY A 235 8.11 1.23 -15.39
CA GLY A 235 8.98 2.36 -15.69
C GLY A 235 9.47 3.06 -14.42
N ILE A 236 8.55 3.40 -13.50
CA ILE A 236 8.86 4.03 -12.22
C ILE A 236 9.78 3.14 -11.37
N SER A 237 9.50 1.83 -11.26
CA SER A 237 10.31 0.89 -10.47
C SER A 237 11.68 0.62 -11.07
N SER A 238 11.90 0.94 -12.34
CA SER A 238 13.18 0.77 -13.03
C SER A 238 14.15 1.95 -12.81
N VAL A 239 13.65 3.12 -12.40
CA VAL A 239 14.46 4.34 -12.19
C VAL A 239 15.64 4.12 -11.25
N PRO A 240 15.47 3.50 -10.05
CA PRO A 240 16.59 3.31 -9.12
C PRO A 240 17.72 2.42 -9.63
N ARG A 241 17.46 1.63 -10.69
CA ARG A 241 18.47 0.70 -11.26
C ARG A 241 19.34 1.33 -12.33
N HIS A 242 18.81 2.34 -13.02
CA HIS A 242 19.44 2.95 -14.19
C HIS A 242 19.99 4.35 -13.88
N ASP A 243 19.81 4.85 -12.64
CA ASP A 243 20.27 6.16 -12.15
C ASP A 243 19.88 7.35 -13.05
N SER A 244 18.97 7.14 -13.99
CA SER A 244 18.57 8.15 -14.97
C SER A 244 17.11 7.98 -15.39
N PHE A 245 16.40 9.09 -15.42
CA PHE A 245 15.08 9.17 -16.04
C PHE A 245 15.13 9.11 -17.59
N THR A 246 16.32 9.28 -18.18
CA THR A 246 16.52 9.29 -19.62
C THR A 246 16.87 7.93 -20.21
N ASP A 247 17.01 6.89 -19.38
CA ASP A 247 17.24 5.53 -19.84
C ASP A 247 16.00 4.97 -20.53
N ASN A 248 16.19 4.30 -21.68
CA ASN A 248 15.10 3.74 -22.49
C ASN A 248 14.24 2.73 -21.70
N HIS A 249 14.81 2.02 -20.75
CA HIS A 249 14.09 1.07 -19.90
C HIS A 249 13.22 1.75 -18.82
N VAL A 250 13.37 3.04 -18.63
CA VAL A 250 12.59 3.85 -17.70
C VAL A 250 11.52 4.66 -18.43
N TRP A 251 11.94 5.55 -19.35
CA TRP A 251 11.01 6.52 -19.94
C TRP A 251 10.08 5.90 -20.98
N ILE A 252 10.51 4.87 -21.75
CA ILE A 252 9.63 4.23 -22.73
C ILE A 252 8.43 3.55 -22.07
N PRO A 253 8.61 2.62 -21.09
CA PRO A 253 7.47 2.05 -20.37
C PRO A 253 6.65 3.10 -19.62
N GLY A 254 7.29 4.09 -19.03
CA GLY A 254 6.62 5.21 -18.37
C GLY A 254 5.72 5.99 -19.33
N LEU A 255 6.22 6.35 -20.51
CA LEU A 255 5.45 7.06 -21.54
C LEU A 255 4.31 6.21 -22.09
N ILE A 256 4.54 4.92 -22.37
CA ILE A 256 3.49 3.98 -22.77
C ILE A 256 2.41 3.91 -21.68
N GLY A 257 2.80 3.79 -20.43
CA GLY A 257 1.86 3.75 -19.31
C GLY A 257 1.02 5.02 -19.21
N VAL A 258 1.65 6.20 -19.30
CA VAL A 258 0.95 7.48 -19.29
C VAL A 258 0.01 7.60 -20.49
N ALA A 259 0.44 7.21 -21.69
CA ALA A 259 -0.38 7.25 -22.89
C ALA A 259 -1.61 6.34 -22.78
N LEU A 260 -1.44 5.10 -22.28
CA LEU A 260 -2.53 4.16 -22.07
C LEU A 260 -3.53 4.63 -20.99
N ILE A 261 -3.03 5.19 -19.89
CA ILE A 261 -3.88 5.76 -18.82
C ILE A 261 -4.63 6.99 -19.35
N THR A 262 -3.97 7.84 -20.14
CA THR A 262 -4.63 8.99 -20.77
C THR A 262 -5.72 8.54 -21.75
N ALA A 263 -5.44 7.52 -22.55
CA ALA A 263 -6.42 6.91 -23.45
C ALA A 263 -7.60 6.31 -22.65
N PHE A 264 -7.35 5.67 -21.50
CA PHE A 264 -8.39 5.20 -20.59
C PHE A 264 -9.25 6.37 -20.07
N VAL A 265 -8.63 7.46 -19.61
CA VAL A 265 -9.36 8.63 -19.11
C VAL A 265 -10.26 9.22 -20.21
N LEU A 266 -9.77 9.35 -21.44
CA LEU A 266 -10.55 9.82 -22.57
C LEU A 266 -11.68 8.85 -22.93
N HIS A 267 -11.42 7.53 -22.90
CA HIS A 267 -12.44 6.51 -23.10
C HIS A 267 -13.54 6.58 -22.04
N ALA A 268 -13.16 6.64 -20.76
CA ALA A 268 -14.08 6.68 -19.63
C ALA A 268 -14.95 7.96 -19.59
N LEU A 269 -14.42 9.09 -20.07
CA LEU A 269 -15.15 10.36 -20.09
C LEU A 269 -16.09 10.50 -21.29
N HIS A 270 -15.77 9.89 -22.46
CA HIS A 270 -16.45 10.21 -23.72
C HIS A 270 -17.20 9.03 -24.35
N ARG A 271 -16.83 7.78 -24.03
CA ARG A 271 -17.32 6.60 -24.76
C ARG A 271 -17.87 5.46 -23.90
N ALA A 272 -17.59 5.44 -22.61
CA ALA A 272 -18.01 4.34 -21.76
C ALA A 272 -19.29 4.72 -20.98
N ASP A 273 -20.37 3.94 -21.18
CA ASP A 273 -21.58 4.07 -20.37
C ASP A 273 -21.34 3.57 -18.93
N HIS A 274 -20.47 2.55 -18.78
CA HIS A 274 -20.11 1.95 -17.48
C HIS A 274 -18.60 1.69 -17.40
N PRO A 275 -17.77 2.74 -17.18
CA PRO A 275 -16.31 2.57 -17.12
C PRO A 275 -15.88 1.76 -15.89
N LEU A 276 -14.74 1.04 -16.00
CA LEU A 276 -14.12 0.28 -14.89
C LEU A 276 -13.90 1.15 -13.64
N ILE A 277 -13.45 2.37 -13.83
CA ILE A 277 -13.34 3.40 -12.80
C ILE A 277 -14.23 4.56 -13.23
N ASP A 278 -15.22 4.86 -12.42
CA ASP A 278 -16.14 5.97 -12.69
C ASP A 278 -15.45 7.29 -12.32
N LEU A 279 -14.99 8.00 -13.34
CA LEU A 279 -14.37 9.32 -13.17
C LEU A 279 -15.39 10.41 -12.77
N ALA A 280 -16.69 10.16 -12.91
CA ALA A 280 -17.72 11.06 -12.41
C ALA A 280 -17.68 11.19 -10.88
N LEU A 281 -17.10 10.21 -10.18
CA LEU A 281 -16.86 10.28 -8.73
C LEU A 281 -16.02 11.50 -8.34
N PHE A 282 -15.14 11.98 -9.21
CA PHE A 282 -14.37 13.20 -8.98
C PHE A 282 -15.20 14.50 -9.00
N LYS A 283 -16.47 14.47 -9.46
CA LYS A 283 -17.40 15.58 -9.27
C LYS A 283 -17.76 15.77 -7.79
N ASN A 284 -17.67 14.72 -7.00
CA ASN A 284 -17.83 14.82 -5.54
C ASN A 284 -16.55 15.41 -4.93
N ARG A 285 -16.64 16.64 -4.41
CA ARG A 285 -15.53 17.38 -3.80
C ARG A 285 -14.84 16.59 -2.69
N ALA A 286 -15.60 15.83 -1.87
CA ALA A 286 -15.01 15.03 -0.79
C ALA A 286 -14.14 13.91 -1.34
N VAL A 287 -14.61 13.20 -2.39
CA VAL A 287 -13.86 12.14 -3.07
C VAL A 287 -12.58 12.68 -3.68
N THR A 288 -12.65 13.81 -4.41
CA THR A 288 -11.48 14.43 -5.04
C THR A 288 -10.44 14.85 -4.02
N LEU A 289 -10.85 15.55 -2.96
CA LEU A 289 -9.94 16.00 -1.92
C LEU A 289 -9.33 14.84 -1.13
N SER A 290 -10.12 13.80 -0.82
CA SER A 290 -9.61 12.61 -0.13
C SER A 290 -8.63 11.82 -0.99
N ASN A 291 -8.90 11.64 -2.30
CA ASN A 291 -7.98 10.98 -3.22
C ASN A 291 -6.69 11.79 -3.43
N SER A 292 -6.79 13.12 -3.55
CA SER A 292 -5.61 14.00 -3.64
C SER A 292 -4.77 13.95 -2.36
N ALA A 293 -5.42 13.96 -1.19
CA ALA A 293 -4.76 13.80 0.08
C ALA A 293 -4.10 12.43 0.22
N MET A 294 -4.79 11.34 -0.19
CA MET A 294 -4.24 9.99 -0.18
C MET A 294 -3.01 9.87 -1.07
N PHE A 295 -3.06 10.46 -2.28
CA PHE A 295 -1.93 10.46 -3.21
C PHE A 295 -0.71 11.15 -2.59
N THR A 296 -0.88 12.40 -2.17
CA THR A 296 0.23 13.20 -1.64
C THR A 296 0.79 12.60 -0.35
N PHE A 297 -0.08 12.14 0.55
CA PHE A 297 0.31 11.44 1.77
C PHE A 297 1.11 10.18 1.46
N SER A 298 0.61 9.33 0.56
CA SER A 298 1.26 8.06 0.24
C SER A 298 2.63 8.26 -0.42
N VAL A 299 2.77 9.24 -1.31
CA VAL A 299 4.07 9.59 -1.91
C VAL A 299 5.09 9.98 -0.83
N GLY A 300 4.73 10.86 0.09
CA GLY A 300 5.66 11.33 1.13
C GLY A 300 5.94 10.25 2.19
N PHE A 301 4.90 9.66 2.74
CA PHE A 301 5.02 8.74 3.87
C PHE A 301 5.69 7.41 3.49
N PHE A 302 5.23 6.73 2.43
CA PHE A 302 5.83 5.45 2.02
C PHE A 302 7.23 5.61 1.46
N GLY A 303 7.58 6.79 0.94
CA GLY A 303 8.96 7.13 0.63
C GLY A 303 9.85 7.18 1.88
N ALA A 304 9.38 7.81 2.97
CA ALA A 304 10.10 7.83 4.24
C ALA A 304 10.22 6.42 4.87
N VAL A 305 9.15 5.62 4.80
CA VAL A 305 9.14 4.23 5.30
C VAL A 305 10.21 3.37 4.66
N LEU A 306 10.55 3.61 3.38
CA LEU A 306 11.65 2.90 2.71
C LEU A 306 13.01 3.27 3.29
N VAL A 307 13.19 4.53 3.64
CA VAL A 307 14.49 5.13 3.99
C VAL A 307 14.86 4.91 5.45
N ILE A 308 13.90 4.95 6.37
CA ILE A 308 14.15 4.82 7.82
C ILE A 308 14.87 3.51 8.18
N PRO A 309 14.43 2.30 7.75
CA PRO A 309 15.13 1.06 8.06
C PRO A 309 16.55 1.02 7.47
N SER A 310 16.72 1.60 6.27
CA SER A 310 18.05 1.68 5.64
C SER A 310 19.00 2.57 6.43
N TYR A 311 18.51 3.70 6.96
CA TYR A 311 19.26 4.58 7.86
C TYR A 311 19.71 3.83 9.11
N LEU A 312 18.81 3.14 9.80
CA LEU A 312 19.12 2.38 11.02
C LEU A 312 20.16 1.29 10.77
N GLN A 313 20.09 0.61 9.62
CA GLN A 313 21.05 -0.45 9.28
C GLN A 313 22.40 0.07 8.83
N GLN A 314 22.47 1.20 8.11
CA GLN A 314 23.74 1.70 7.52
C GLN A 314 24.50 2.63 8.47
N LEU A 315 23.81 3.49 9.21
CA LEU A 315 24.48 4.45 10.10
C LEU A 315 24.56 3.96 11.55
N LEU A 316 23.52 3.31 12.06
CA LEU A 316 23.56 2.75 13.43
C LEU A 316 24.07 1.31 13.47
N HIS A 317 24.44 0.74 12.29
CA HIS A 317 24.95 -0.63 12.16
C HIS A 317 24.03 -1.71 12.72
N GLU A 318 22.73 -1.43 12.76
CA GLU A 318 21.73 -2.36 13.29
C GLU A 318 21.50 -3.53 12.34
N THR A 319 21.23 -4.70 12.90
CA THR A 319 20.77 -5.83 12.11
C THR A 319 19.36 -5.57 11.56
N PRO A 320 18.94 -6.24 10.47
CA PRO A 320 17.56 -6.12 9.97
C PRO A 320 16.50 -6.37 11.05
N LEU A 321 16.76 -7.32 11.96
CA LEU A 321 15.88 -7.61 13.09
C LEU A 321 15.82 -6.45 14.09
N GLN A 322 16.96 -5.91 14.49
CA GLN A 322 17.02 -4.77 15.41
C GLN A 322 16.36 -3.53 14.81
N SER A 323 16.64 -3.24 13.53
CA SER A 323 15.98 -2.16 12.79
C SER A 323 14.46 -2.32 12.78
N GLY A 324 13.94 -3.55 12.59
CA GLY A 324 12.52 -3.85 12.68
C GLY A 324 11.95 -3.62 14.10
N LEU A 325 12.68 -4.04 15.14
CA LEU A 325 12.28 -3.84 16.53
C LEU A 325 12.25 -2.36 16.92
N GLN A 326 13.16 -1.55 16.38
CA GLN A 326 13.20 -0.10 16.60
C GLN A 326 12.01 0.64 15.95
N LEU A 327 11.27 0.03 15.02
CA LEU A 327 10.03 0.58 14.49
C LEU A 327 8.79 0.26 15.34
N ILE A 328 8.90 -0.61 16.36
CA ILE A 328 7.78 -0.96 17.27
C ILE A 328 7.15 0.28 17.92
N PRO A 329 7.90 1.27 18.44
CA PRO A 329 7.31 2.47 19.04
C PRO A 329 6.39 3.23 18.09
N GLN A 330 6.71 3.28 16.79
CA GLN A 330 5.84 3.86 15.77
C GLN A 330 4.52 3.08 15.64
N GLY A 331 4.61 1.75 15.58
CA GLY A 331 3.43 0.88 15.54
C GLY A 331 2.54 1.03 16.77
N LEU A 332 3.13 1.08 17.97
CA LEU A 332 2.41 1.29 19.23
C LEU A 332 1.71 2.65 19.27
N GLY A 333 2.38 3.72 18.85
CA GLY A 333 1.78 5.04 18.75
C GLY A 333 0.54 5.05 17.86
N ALA A 334 0.62 4.41 16.69
CA ALA A 334 -0.52 4.28 15.79
C ALA A 334 -1.65 3.41 16.37
N MET A 335 -1.31 2.28 16.97
CA MET A 335 -2.28 1.36 17.58
C MET A 335 -3.10 2.03 18.69
N LEU A 336 -2.47 2.85 19.52
CA LEU A 336 -3.14 3.56 20.61
C LEU A 336 -4.08 4.66 20.09
N THR A 337 -3.73 5.33 18.98
CA THR A 337 -4.49 6.49 18.48
C THR A 337 -5.57 6.12 17.46
N MET A 338 -5.45 5.00 16.76
CA MET A 338 -6.45 4.56 15.76
C MET A 338 -7.89 4.46 16.28
N PRO A 339 -8.18 3.82 17.43
CA PRO A 339 -9.55 3.74 17.93
C PRO A 339 -10.13 5.11 18.26
N LEU A 340 -9.30 5.99 18.83
CA LEU A 340 -9.70 7.37 19.14
C LEU A 340 -9.98 8.17 17.86
N ALA A 341 -9.11 8.04 16.86
CA ALA A 341 -9.26 8.69 15.57
C ALA A 341 -10.54 8.24 14.84
N GLY A 342 -10.83 6.92 14.86
CA GLY A 342 -12.06 6.37 14.28
C GLY A 342 -13.33 6.91 14.95
N THR A 343 -13.37 6.96 16.28
CA THR A 343 -14.52 7.49 17.02
C THR A 343 -14.69 9.00 16.82
N LEU A 344 -13.59 9.76 16.75
CA LEU A 344 -13.61 11.21 16.49
C LEU A 344 -14.07 11.50 15.05
N MET A 345 -13.63 10.69 14.09
CA MET A 345 -14.05 10.79 12.69
C MET A 345 -15.57 10.61 12.56
N ASP A 346 -16.13 9.57 13.19
CA ASP A 346 -17.56 9.29 13.15
C ASP A 346 -18.40 10.40 13.79
N LYS A 347 -17.88 11.03 14.87
CA LYS A 347 -18.60 12.09 15.62
C LYS A 347 -18.41 13.50 15.08
N ARG A 348 -17.20 13.85 14.65
CA ARG A 348 -16.80 15.24 14.30
C ARG A 348 -16.39 15.42 12.83
N GLY A 349 -16.40 14.34 12.06
CA GLY A 349 -15.93 14.32 10.67
C GLY A 349 -14.41 14.13 10.54
N PRO A 350 -13.92 13.82 9.32
CA PRO A 350 -12.53 13.40 9.10
C PRO A 350 -11.52 14.55 9.14
N ARG A 351 -11.92 15.77 8.76
CA ARG A 351 -11.00 16.90 8.53
C ARG A 351 -10.07 17.19 9.70
N ASN A 352 -10.62 17.40 10.91
CA ASN A 352 -9.83 17.80 12.06
C ASN A 352 -8.90 16.68 12.54
N VAL A 353 -9.36 15.43 12.45
CA VAL A 353 -8.56 14.25 12.80
C VAL A 353 -7.37 14.13 11.84
N LEU A 354 -7.61 14.31 10.54
CA LEU A 354 -6.57 14.26 9.51
C LEU A 354 -5.55 15.41 9.64
N LEU A 355 -6.02 16.65 9.94
CA LEU A 355 -5.11 17.78 10.16
C LEU A 355 -4.16 17.51 11.32
N VAL A 356 -4.67 17.03 12.45
CA VAL A 356 -3.84 16.66 13.61
C VAL A 356 -2.90 15.52 13.26
N GLY A 357 -3.40 14.47 12.57
CA GLY A 357 -2.61 13.31 12.19
C GLY A 357 -1.43 13.66 11.27
N ILE A 358 -1.70 14.40 10.19
CA ILE A 358 -0.66 14.78 9.22
C ILE A 358 0.36 15.74 9.84
N THR A 359 -0.09 16.69 10.68
CA THR A 359 0.83 17.58 11.42
C THR A 359 1.72 16.77 12.37
N ALA A 360 1.16 15.78 13.08
CA ALA A 360 1.95 14.91 13.95
C ALA A 360 2.97 14.08 13.16
N ILE A 361 2.59 13.54 11.98
CA ILE A 361 3.55 12.81 11.11
C ILE A 361 4.68 13.73 10.66
N ALA A 362 4.36 14.93 10.17
CA ALA A 362 5.37 15.88 9.73
C ALA A 362 6.31 16.28 10.89
N THR A 363 5.77 16.52 12.07
CA THR A 363 6.56 16.82 13.28
C THR A 363 7.43 15.65 13.70
N GLY A 364 6.88 14.43 13.74
CA GLY A 364 7.63 13.22 14.12
C GLY A 364 8.78 12.92 13.15
N LEU A 365 8.52 13.03 11.84
CA LEU A 365 9.57 12.89 10.81
C LEU A 365 10.63 14.02 10.93
N THR A 366 10.23 15.23 11.31
CA THR A 366 11.17 16.35 11.53
C THR A 366 12.06 16.07 12.73
N VAL A 367 11.51 15.59 13.86
CA VAL A 367 12.28 15.19 15.03
C VAL A 367 13.25 14.05 14.67
N PHE A 368 12.79 13.06 13.92
CA PHE A 368 13.65 11.98 13.46
C PHE A 368 14.77 12.48 12.54
N ALA A 369 14.44 13.32 11.55
CA ALA A 369 15.42 13.90 10.62
C ALA A 369 16.44 14.79 11.35
N TYR A 370 16.01 15.56 12.36
CA TYR A 370 16.91 16.32 13.21
C TYR A 370 17.86 15.42 14.00
N GLY A 371 17.35 14.39 14.67
CA GLY A 371 18.20 13.39 15.34
C GLY A 371 19.18 12.72 14.40
N ALA A 372 18.70 12.34 13.20
CA ALA A 372 19.54 11.77 12.15
C ALA A 372 20.65 12.73 11.71
N SER A 373 20.35 14.02 11.51
CA SER A 373 21.35 15.04 11.11
C SER A 373 22.44 15.26 12.16
N GLN A 374 22.13 15.03 13.43
CA GLN A 374 23.09 15.13 14.54
C GLN A 374 23.83 13.82 14.80
N GLN A 375 23.61 12.79 13.98
CA GLN A 375 24.13 11.42 14.19
C GLN A 375 23.81 10.90 15.59
N ALA A 376 22.61 11.24 16.10
CA ALA A 376 22.18 10.86 17.42
C ALA A 376 22.00 9.34 17.52
N GLU A 377 22.27 8.80 18.70
CA GLU A 377 21.88 7.44 19.04
C GLU A 377 20.35 7.27 18.96
N TYR A 378 19.89 6.03 18.88
CA TYR A 378 18.46 5.75 18.74
C TYR A 378 17.62 6.37 19.89
N LEU A 379 18.11 6.31 21.12
CA LEU A 379 17.46 6.87 22.31
C LEU A 379 18.06 8.22 22.69
N PRO A 380 17.24 9.23 23.05
CA PRO A 380 15.77 9.25 23.03
C PRO A 380 15.18 9.81 21.73
N ILE A 381 15.96 10.56 20.91
CA ILE A 381 15.46 11.48 19.88
C ILE A 381 14.77 10.72 18.73
N LEU A 382 15.43 9.70 18.15
CA LEU A 382 14.88 8.96 17.02
C LEU A 382 13.62 8.19 17.42
N MET A 383 13.63 7.58 18.62
CA MET A 383 12.46 6.89 19.17
C MET A 383 11.27 7.84 19.35
N VAL A 384 11.49 9.02 19.92
CA VAL A 384 10.44 10.03 20.11
C VAL A 384 9.86 10.46 18.76
N GLY A 385 10.71 10.69 17.74
CA GLY A 385 10.28 10.99 16.38
C GLY A 385 9.38 9.90 15.81
N LEU A 386 9.74 8.62 16.00
CA LEU A 386 8.95 7.48 15.55
C LEU A 386 7.61 7.36 16.30
N VAL A 387 7.58 7.57 17.62
CA VAL A 387 6.33 7.57 18.42
C VAL A 387 5.37 8.64 17.91
N ILE A 388 5.85 9.87 17.74
CA ILE A 388 5.02 10.99 17.25
C ILE A 388 4.51 10.69 15.82
N THR A 389 5.36 10.14 14.95
CA THR A 389 4.97 9.69 13.60
C THR A 389 3.88 8.63 13.69
N GLY A 390 4.00 7.68 14.61
CA GLY A 390 3.01 6.64 14.85
C GLY A 390 1.66 7.19 15.31
N ILE A 391 1.66 8.10 16.27
CA ILE A 391 0.45 8.80 16.73
C ILE A 391 -0.26 9.47 15.56
N GLY A 392 0.49 10.17 14.72
CA GLY A 392 -0.05 10.80 13.52
C GLY A 392 -0.59 9.80 12.51
N LEU A 393 0.08 8.66 12.33
CA LEU A 393 -0.31 7.60 11.40
C LEU A 393 -1.66 6.99 11.78
N GLY A 394 -1.89 6.73 13.07
CA GLY A 394 -3.18 6.25 13.57
C GLY A 394 -4.32 7.23 13.32
N CYS A 395 -4.04 8.52 13.32
CA CYS A 395 -5.00 9.58 12.99
C CYS A 395 -5.15 9.84 11.47
N THR A 396 -4.35 9.20 10.60
CA THR A 396 -4.32 9.53 9.17
C THR A 396 -4.80 8.38 8.29
N LEU A 397 -4.20 7.18 8.38
CA LEU A 397 -4.44 6.10 7.41
C LEU A 397 -5.90 5.69 7.30
N THR A 398 -6.52 5.38 8.43
CA THR A 398 -7.90 4.89 8.47
C THR A 398 -8.93 5.99 8.22
N PRO A 399 -8.81 7.19 8.83
CA PRO A 399 -9.70 8.29 8.51
C PRO A 399 -9.61 8.76 7.05
N LEU A 400 -8.44 8.71 6.44
CA LEU A 400 -8.26 9.14 5.05
C LEU A 400 -8.93 8.17 4.08
N SER A 401 -8.72 6.86 4.25
CA SER A 401 -9.40 5.83 3.46
C SER A 401 -10.93 5.87 3.64
N GLY A 402 -11.38 6.02 4.90
CA GLY A 402 -12.80 6.13 5.22
C GLY A 402 -13.46 7.38 4.62
N SER A 403 -12.78 8.54 4.64
CA SER A 403 -13.33 9.80 4.13
C SER A 403 -13.64 9.77 2.64
N ALA A 404 -12.87 9.02 1.86
CA ALA A 404 -13.08 8.86 0.43
C ALA A 404 -14.35 8.05 0.10
N VAL A 405 -14.74 7.11 0.96
CA VAL A 405 -15.81 6.15 0.70
C VAL A 405 -17.12 6.49 1.44
N GLN A 406 -17.05 7.16 2.60
CA GLN A 406 -18.23 7.50 3.42
C GLN A 406 -19.27 8.37 2.71
N THR A 407 -18.87 9.16 1.71
CA THR A 407 -19.75 10.07 0.98
C THR A 407 -20.40 9.43 -0.26
N LEU A 408 -20.04 8.18 -0.57
CA LEU A 408 -20.52 7.46 -1.73
C LEU A 408 -21.85 6.75 -1.46
N ALA A 409 -22.69 6.67 -2.49
CA ALA A 409 -23.86 5.84 -2.45
C ALA A 409 -23.49 4.34 -2.40
N PRO A 410 -24.33 3.46 -1.82
CA PRO A 410 -24.01 2.03 -1.70
C PRO A 410 -23.65 1.32 -3.00
N ASN A 411 -24.18 1.79 -4.14
CA ASN A 411 -23.84 1.30 -5.48
C ASN A 411 -22.51 1.83 -6.03
N GLU A 412 -21.97 2.92 -5.48
CA GLU A 412 -20.72 3.53 -5.91
C GLU A 412 -19.50 3.06 -5.06
N VAL A 413 -19.76 2.42 -3.91
CA VAL A 413 -18.73 2.00 -2.95
C VAL A 413 -17.67 1.12 -3.58
N ALA A 414 -18.06 0.15 -4.42
CA ALA A 414 -17.13 -0.77 -5.05
C ALA A 414 -16.16 -0.03 -6.00
N ARG A 415 -16.68 0.88 -6.82
CA ARG A 415 -15.91 1.71 -7.75
C ARG A 415 -15.02 2.71 -7.02
N GLY A 416 -15.56 3.36 -5.99
CA GLY A 416 -14.79 4.28 -5.15
C GLY A 416 -13.65 3.61 -4.39
N SER A 417 -13.88 2.40 -3.85
CA SER A 417 -12.85 1.60 -3.18
C SER A 417 -11.74 1.15 -4.15
N THR A 418 -12.12 0.78 -5.38
CA THR A 418 -11.18 0.45 -6.45
C THR A 418 -10.34 1.66 -6.84
N LEU A 419 -10.99 2.83 -7.05
CA LEU A 419 -10.30 4.09 -7.35
C LEU A 419 -9.27 4.44 -6.26
N LEU A 420 -9.67 4.33 -4.98
CA LEU A 420 -8.78 4.59 -3.85
C LEU A 420 -7.58 3.65 -3.84
N SER A 421 -7.81 2.35 -4.08
CA SER A 421 -6.74 1.34 -4.10
C SER A 421 -5.76 1.57 -5.25
N VAL A 422 -6.24 1.86 -6.47
CA VAL A 422 -5.38 2.19 -7.62
C VAL A 422 -4.55 3.43 -7.32
N ASN A 423 -5.20 4.50 -6.82
CA ASN A 423 -4.55 5.75 -6.46
C ASN A 423 -3.44 5.53 -5.42
N GLN A 424 -3.70 4.75 -4.38
CA GLN A 424 -2.72 4.43 -3.34
C GLN A 424 -1.53 3.64 -3.89
N HIS A 425 -1.76 2.60 -4.72
CA HIS A 425 -0.66 1.81 -5.29
C HIS A 425 0.25 2.64 -6.20
N VAL A 426 -0.34 3.50 -7.04
CA VAL A 426 0.43 4.42 -7.89
C VAL A 426 1.23 5.40 -7.03
N ALA A 427 0.60 5.98 -6.01
CA ALA A 427 1.25 6.94 -5.11
C ALA A 427 2.42 6.32 -4.34
N VAL A 428 2.25 5.10 -3.81
CA VAL A 428 3.33 4.36 -3.13
C VAL A 428 4.49 4.12 -4.08
N ALA A 429 4.24 3.67 -5.31
CA ALA A 429 5.28 3.42 -6.30
C ALA A 429 6.03 4.71 -6.69
N VAL A 430 5.30 5.81 -6.91
CA VAL A 430 5.89 7.13 -7.19
C VAL A 430 6.75 7.59 -6.00
N GLY A 431 6.24 7.47 -4.77
CA GLY A 431 6.94 7.89 -3.56
C GLY A 431 8.23 7.12 -3.33
N THR A 432 8.16 5.80 -3.39
CA THR A 432 9.34 4.93 -3.21
C THR A 432 10.39 5.17 -4.30
N ALA A 433 9.97 5.31 -5.56
CA ALA A 433 10.89 5.62 -6.66
C ALA A 433 11.54 7.01 -6.50
N LEU A 434 10.74 8.04 -6.19
CA LEU A 434 11.24 9.40 -6.01
C LEU A 434 12.30 9.46 -4.91
N MET A 435 12.02 8.88 -3.73
CA MET A 435 12.95 8.89 -2.60
C MET A 435 14.19 8.03 -2.88
N SER A 436 14.02 6.91 -3.56
CA SER A 436 15.13 6.06 -3.98
C SER A 436 16.08 6.77 -4.96
N VAL A 437 15.53 7.49 -5.95
CA VAL A 437 16.31 8.28 -6.91
C VAL A 437 17.08 9.40 -6.23
N ILE A 438 16.41 10.13 -5.33
CA ILE A 438 17.08 11.20 -4.57
C ILE A 438 18.24 10.62 -3.76
N LEU A 439 18.01 9.50 -3.06
CA LEU A 439 19.03 8.83 -2.26
C LEU A 439 20.21 8.36 -3.11
N THR A 440 19.93 7.64 -4.21
CA THR A 440 20.95 7.13 -5.13
C THR A 440 21.73 8.28 -5.79
N SER A 441 21.04 9.36 -6.19
CA SER A 441 21.70 10.56 -6.73
C SER A 441 22.67 11.21 -5.73
N GLN A 442 22.34 11.23 -4.44
CA GLN A 442 23.25 11.71 -3.39
C GLN A 442 24.44 10.75 -3.21
N PHE A 443 24.20 9.45 -3.24
CA PHE A 443 25.26 8.44 -3.14
C PHE A 443 26.26 8.56 -4.30
N ASN A 444 25.77 8.73 -5.53
CA ASN A 444 26.61 8.86 -6.72
C ASN A 444 27.39 10.18 -6.78
N ARG A 445 26.93 11.22 -6.08
CA ARG A 445 27.68 12.50 -5.99
C ARG A 445 28.80 12.48 -4.97
N SER A 446 28.80 11.55 -4.02
CA SER A 446 29.82 11.42 -2.99
C SER A 446 30.89 10.42 -3.42
N GLU A 447 32.13 10.90 -3.60
CA GLU A 447 33.29 10.06 -3.90
C GLU A 447 33.60 9.08 -2.75
N THR A 448 33.33 9.48 -1.50
CA THR A 448 33.53 8.63 -0.32
C THR A 448 32.57 7.45 -0.30
N ILE A 449 31.28 7.67 -0.60
CA ILE A 449 30.27 6.60 -0.67
C ILE A 449 30.57 5.66 -1.85
N ALA A 450 30.89 6.21 -3.04
CA ALA A 450 31.23 5.42 -4.21
C ALA A 450 32.50 4.56 -3.99
N THR A 451 33.47 5.07 -3.26
CA THR A 451 34.69 4.32 -2.89
C THR A 451 34.38 3.23 -1.86
N ALA A 452 33.54 3.51 -0.85
CA ALA A 452 33.10 2.54 0.13
C ALA A 452 32.32 1.39 -0.51
N GLU A 453 31.48 1.69 -1.49
CA GLU A 453 30.72 0.69 -2.25
C GLU A 453 31.64 -0.21 -3.09
N LYS A 454 32.62 0.35 -3.77
CA LYS A 454 33.64 -0.41 -4.48
C LYS A 454 34.43 -1.33 -3.55
N LEU A 455 34.82 -0.86 -2.38
CA LEU A 455 35.50 -1.67 -1.35
C LEU A 455 34.57 -2.79 -0.82
N GLY A 456 33.28 -2.54 -0.65
CA GLY A 456 32.28 -3.55 -0.28
C GLY A 456 32.09 -4.63 -1.35
N MET A 457 32.09 -4.23 -2.62
CA MET A 457 32.05 -5.16 -3.76
C MET A 457 33.34 -6.02 -3.87
N LEU A 458 34.50 -5.45 -3.60
CA LEU A 458 35.77 -6.18 -3.57
C LEU A 458 35.77 -7.22 -2.44
N ARG A 459 35.26 -6.90 -1.26
CA ARG A 459 35.09 -7.86 -0.15
C ARG A 459 34.15 -9.01 -0.50
N GLY A 460 33.08 -8.75 -1.26
CA GLY A 460 32.14 -9.78 -1.74
C GLY A 460 32.77 -10.78 -2.72
N LYS A 461 33.75 -10.36 -3.53
CA LYS A 461 34.43 -11.22 -4.50
C LYS A 461 35.46 -12.17 -3.88
N PHE A 462 36.00 -11.87 -2.71
CA PHE A 462 37.10 -12.65 -2.10
C PHE A 462 36.64 -13.73 -1.10
N GLY A 463 35.33 -13.96 -0.93
CA GLY A 463 34.82 -15.03 -0.07
C GLY A 463 35.26 -14.91 1.40
N LYS A 464 35.36 -16.08 2.11
CA LYS A 464 35.75 -16.16 3.54
C LYS A 464 37.21 -15.74 3.83
N HIS A 465 38.03 -15.56 2.81
CA HIS A 465 39.39 -15.06 2.93
C HIS A 465 39.37 -13.59 2.52
N GLY A 466 39.35 -12.69 3.49
CA GLY A 466 39.30 -11.24 3.27
C GLY A 466 40.41 -10.72 2.34
N PRO A 467 40.29 -9.47 1.85
CA PRO A 467 41.32 -8.87 1.02
C PRO A 467 42.69 -8.88 1.73
N PRO A 468 43.81 -8.94 0.98
CA PRO A 468 45.12 -8.92 1.57
C PRO A 468 45.31 -7.73 2.52
N VAL A 469 46.05 -7.93 3.58
CA VAL A 469 46.27 -7.00 4.71
C VAL A 469 46.66 -5.58 4.28
N SER A 470 47.16 -5.38 3.06
CA SER A 470 47.48 -4.08 2.47
C SER A 470 46.27 -3.14 2.24
N ALA A 471 45.04 -3.67 2.11
CA ALA A 471 43.84 -2.85 1.94
C ALA A 471 43.25 -2.32 3.27
N HIS A 472 43.70 -2.84 4.40
CA HIS A 472 43.27 -2.40 5.73
C HIS A 472 43.90 -1.06 6.17
N ASN A 473 45.03 -0.67 5.58
CA ASN A 473 45.75 0.55 5.93
C ASN A 473 45.27 1.81 5.20
N GLU A 474 44.36 1.69 4.23
CA GLU A 474 43.85 2.84 3.45
C GLU A 474 42.57 3.45 3.99
N VAL A 475 41.89 2.80 4.93
CA VAL A 475 40.69 3.38 5.56
C VAL A 475 41.11 4.24 6.73
N SER A 476 41.48 5.49 6.45
CA SER A 476 41.80 6.46 7.49
C SER A 476 40.56 6.79 8.32
N ALA A 477 40.77 7.17 9.60
CA ALA A 477 39.70 7.67 10.47
C ALA A 477 38.93 8.85 9.80
N ASP A 478 39.65 9.69 9.06
CA ASP A 478 39.09 10.80 8.27
C ASP A 478 38.13 10.33 7.17
N PHE A 479 38.47 9.22 6.48
CA PHE A 479 37.53 8.63 5.48
C PHE A 479 36.22 8.14 6.13
N THR A 480 36.32 7.49 7.30
CA THR A 480 35.12 7.01 8.01
C THR A 480 34.23 8.18 8.46
N ILE A 481 34.83 9.25 8.96
CA ILE A 481 34.09 10.46 9.39
C ILE A 481 33.38 11.10 8.18
N ARG A 482 34.09 11.27 7.05
CA ARG A 482 33.48 11.81 5.82
C ARG A 482 32.37 10.91 5.28
N LEU A 483 32.55 9.59 5.29
CA LEU A 483 31.55 8.64 4.86
C LEU A 483 30.29 8.74 5.71
N MET A 484 30.42 8.80 7.03
CA MET A 484 29.28 8.96 7.95
C MET A 484 28.57 10.31 7.73
N HIS A 485 29.32 11.38 7.53
CA HIS A 485 28.77 12.70 7.22
C HIS A 485 27.97 12.69 5.92
N ASP A 486 28.52 12.14 4.84
CA ASP A 486 27.88 12.09 3.52
C ASP A 486 26.63 11.21 3.50
N LEU A 487 26.68 10.05 4.17
CA LEU A 487 25.51 9.18 4.37
C LEU A 487 24.42 9.92 5.16
N THR A 488 24.78 10.54 6.27
CA THR A 488 23.85 11.31 7.11
C THR A 488 23.16 12.41 6.31
N HIS A 489 23.93 13.16 5.52
CA HIS A 489 23.39 14.22 4.65
C HIS A 489 22.41 13.66 3.61
N ALA A 490 22.77 12.56 2.93
CA ALA A 490 21.92 11.93 1.93
C ALA A 490 20.58 11.46 2.51
N TYR A 491 20.61 10.78 3.65
CA TYR A 491 19.39 10.31 4.32
C TYR A 491 18.52 11.46 4.85
N THR A 492 19.15 12.47 5.45
CA THR A 492 18.42 13.65 5.98
C THR A 492 17.73 14.42 4.86
N LEU A 493 18.38 14.59 3.70
CA LEU A 493 17.77 15.26 2.54
C LEU A 493 16.50 14.53 2.08
N VAL A 494 16.55 13.20 1.97
CA VAL A 494 15.38 12.40 1.57
C VAL A 494 14.25 12.54 2.60
N LEU A 495 14.57 12.51 3.90
CA LEU A 495 13.58 12.74 4.96
C LEU A 495 12.96 14.13 4.88
N VAL A 496 13.75 15.18 4.62
CA VAL A 496 13.24 16.55 4.44
C VAL A 496 12.28 16.63 3.25
N VAL A 497 12.61 16.03 2.12
CA VAL A 497 11.70 15.97 0.96
C VAL A 497 10.41 15.23 1.34
N SER A 498 10.50 14.11 2.05
CA SER A 498 9.33 13.38 2.54
C SER A 498 8.45 14.23 3.46
N ILE A 499 9.06 15.00 4.38
CA ILE A 499 8.35 15.91 5.28
C ILE A 499 7.59 16.98 4.50
N VAL A 500 8.22 17.60 3.50
CA VAL A 500 7.59 18.61 2.64
C VAL A 500 6.39 18.01 1.91
N VAL A 501 6.55 16.84 1.30
CA VAL A 501 5.45 16.16 0.58
C VAL A 501 4.32 15.77 1.53
N VAL A 502 4.62 15.26 2.73
CA VAL A 502 3.60 14.97 3.76
C VAL A 502 2.89 16.25 4.19
N ALA A 503 3.62 17.36 4.42
CA ALA A 503 3.04 18.63 4.79
C ALA A 503 2.11 19.21 3.70
N LEU A 504 2.44 19.02 2.41
CA LEU A 504 1.57 19.41 1.30
C LEU A 504 0.19 18.72 1.35
N THR A 505 0.07 17.56 2.01
CA THR A 505 -1.22 16.89 2.23
C THR A 505 -2.19 17.72 3.06
N LEU A 506 -1.69 18.66 3.89
CA LEU A 506 -2.54 19.58 4.65
C LEU A 506 -3.42 20.45 3.74
N LEU A 507 -2.96 20.75 2.51
CA LEU A 507 -3.73 21.58 1.57
C LEU A 507 -5.06 20.92 1.19
N PRO A 508 -5.13 19.74 0.56
CA PRO A 508 -6.41 19.12 0.25
C PRO A 508 -7.23 18.79 1.50
N VAL A 509 -6.60 18.41 2.62
CA VAL A 509 -7.30 18.09 3.87
C VAL A 509 -7.96 19.34 4.49
N ALA A 510 -7.33 20.51 4.41
CA ALA A 510 -7.90 21.75 4.93
C ALA A 510 -9.24 22.13 4.26
N PHE A 511 -9.49 21.65 3.04
CA PHE A 511 -10.72 21.91 2.30
C PHE A 511 -11.75 20.79 2.41
N LEU A 512 -11.45 19.68 3.13
CA LEU A 512 -12.42 18.60 3.36
C LEU A 512 -13.63 19.10 4.16
N PRO A 513 -14.83 18.57 3.89
CA PRO A 513 -16.01 18.87 4.70
C PRO A 513 -15.82 18.49 6.17
N ASN A 514 -16.26 19.34 7.08
CA ASN A 514 -16.15 19.10 8.53
C ASN A 514 -17.12 18.06 9.10
N ARG A 515 -18.18 17.73 8.36
CA ARG A 515 -19.20 16.76 8.77
C ARG A 515 -19.50 15.83 7.61
N PRO A 516 -19.64 14.54 7.88
CA PRO A 516 -20.23 13.66 6.88
C PRO A 516 -21.65 14.14 6.57
N PRO A 517 -22.13 14.01 5.33
CA PRO A 517 -23.52 14.36 5.02
C PRO A 517 -24.47 13.54 5.91
N PRO A 518 -25.58 14.10 6.38
CA PRO A 518 -26.53 13.38 7.22
C PRO A 518 -27.00 12.12 6.49
N PRO A 519 -27.06 10.97 7.16
CA PRO A 519 -27.55 9.75 6.55
C PRO A 519 -29.03 9.96 6.13
N GLY A 520 -29.32 9.87 4.84
CA GLY A 520 -30.69 9.91 4.34
C GLY A 520 -31.07 11.03 3.36
N ARG A 521 -30.21 12.00 3.04
CA ARG A 521 -30.48 12.87 1.87
C ARG A 521 -29.93 12.21 0.60
N ARG A 522 -30.80 11.44 -0.08
CA ARG A 522 -30.64 11.23 -1.53
C ARG A 522 -30.56 12.61 -2.16
N GLN A 523 -29.46 12.91 -2.86
CA GLN A 523 -29.50 13.99 -3.82
C GLN A 523 -30.56 13.58 -4.86
N THR A 524 -31.73 14.18 -4.75
CA THR A 524 -32.71 14.17 -5.83
C THR A 524 -31.97 14.74 -7.04
N THR A 525 -31.73 13.89 -8.02
CA THR A 525 -31.34 14.31 -9.37
C THR A 525 -32.46 15.24 -9.85
N VAL A 526 -32.13 16.54 -9.94
CA VAL A 526 -32.96 17.49 -10.69
C VAL A 526 -32.89 17.03 -12.14
N PRO A 527 -33.99 16.64 -12.78
CA PRO A 527 -33.98 16.37 -14.20
C PRO A 527 -33.84 17.69 -14.92
N VAL A 528 -32.80 17.81 -15.77
CA VAL A 528 -32.70 18.83 -16.82
C VAL A 528 -33.06 18.15 -18.13
#